data_0af1393c8a87bcf04acb4739f5d57785
#
_entry.id   0af1393c8a87bcf04acb4739f5d57785
#
_cell.length_a   1.000
_cell.length_b   1.000
_cell.length_c   1.000
_cell.angle_alpha   90.00
_cell.angle_beta   90.00
_cell.angle_gamma   90.00
#
_symmetry.space_group_name_H-M   'P 1'
#
loop_
_entity.id
_entity.type
_entity.pdbx_description
1 polymer ?
#
loop_
_entity_poly.entity_id
_entity_poly.type
_entity_poly.pdbx_seq_one_letter_code
_entity_poly.pdbx_strand_id
1 'polypeptide(L)'
;MAEERSKADRIRRPQRTDPRSALLVVVCAIALVVLGLAWSLASPPGGSPDDDFHLASIWCATGDTGVCRRTGVEVRARVERVLVLPALGPGLVCFALQPERSAACQDEAPHEGGLKPSRANDGLYPGGFYRFMSLFATRNVDRSVLVMRMVSWTLSIALLLVAWLFARPALRAPLALAGLTSLVPLGVYLFASNNPSGVAVAGIAAYWVTALTFLEGGGECSTTRKLALVGVMLAGVVVALVSRSDAGLYVAVASVAAWLSAGGHRVALRRRSLVLAAIACVGIAATLAGRENEHWAGELGTNEQQARTAAVFEAILDVPSRALGALGLGPLGALDTPMPAIVAALMLLAFGGALLIGVAAATREKWLALAAVSGILVALPVLVVSAGENVQPRYLLPLLPVLMGTALVSRPVDPPVRFGRGQALLLVSAVVVAHGAALHRTIRRYVTGVDQGGPDLGASVEWWWGRGPGPMATWALGALAFAVVGACVYRLLVAGKEEPVSGSTSTAFR
;
A
#
# COMPACT_ATOMS: atom_id res chain seq x y z
N MET A 1 -38.27 -39.03 4.67
CA MET A 1 -37.56 -38.77 5.96
C MET A 1 -36.12 -39.31 5.98
N ALA A 2 -35.85 -40.58 5.59
CA ALA A 2 -34.46 -41.09 5.59
C ALA A 2 -33.59 -40.48 4.49
N GLU A 3 -34.15 -40.19 3.33
CA GLU A 3 -33.44 -39.59 2.19
C GLU A 3 -33.11 -38.08 2.40
N GLU A 4 -33.95 -37.33 3.10
CA GLU A 4 -33.70 -35.96 3.50
C GLU A 4 -32.62 -35.84 4.59
N ARG A 5 -32.56 -36.80 5.54
CA ARG A 5 -31.46 -36.87 6.52
C ARG A 5 -30.12 -37.17 5.83
N SER A 6 -30.09 -38.03 4.81
CA SER A 6 -28.87 -38.33 4.03
C SER A 6 -28.37 -37.12 3.22
N LYS A 7 -29.28 -36.28 2.70
CA LYS A 7 -28.89 -35.02 2.06
C LYS A 7 -28.35 -33.97 3.04
N ALA A 8 -28.97 -33.86 4.23
CA ALA A 8 -28.50 -32.93 5.27
C ALA A 8 -27.13 -33.31 5.84
N ASP A 9 -26.82 -34.59 5.96
CA ASP A 9 -25.51 -35.06 6.43
C ASP A 9 -24.39 -34.92 5.40
N ARG A 10 -24.70 -34.95 4.10
CA ARG A 10 -23.71 -34.63 3.03
C ARG A 10 -23.30 -33.14 3.03
N ILE A 11 -24.18 -32.24 3.49
CA ILE A 11 -23.89 -30.79 3.54
C ILE A 11 -22.98 -30.42 4.74
N ARG A 12 -22.90 -31.30 5.76
CA ARG A 12 -22.13 -31.05 7.00
C ARG A 12 -20.71 -31.63 7.04
N ARG A 13 -20.28 -32.40 6.04
CA ARG A 13 -18.88 -32.85 6.03
C ARG A 13 -17.98 -31.66 5.71
N PRO A 14 -17.05 -31.26 6.62
CA PRO A 14 -16.03 -30.28 6.29
C PRO A 14 -15.30 -30.82 5.05
N GLN A 15 -15.31 -30.04 3.96
CA GLN A 15 -14.51 -30.34 2.77
C GLN A 15 -13.07 -30.52 3.26
N ARG A 16 -12.54 -31.74 3.21
CA ARG A 16 -11.11 -31.98 3.40
C ARG A 16 -10.39 -31.09 2.41
N THR A 17 -9.64 -30.12 2.91
CA THR A 17 -8.77 -29.27 2.07
C THR A 17 -7.88 -30.20 1.27
N ASP A 18 -7.96 -30.12 -0.05
CA ASP A 18 -7.06 -30.85 -0.93
C ASP A 18 -5.61 -30.54 -0.51
N PRO A 19 -4.78 -31.57 -0.24
CA PRO A 19 -3.39 -31.34 0.20
C PRO A 19 -2.59 -30.45 -0.76
N ARG A 20 -2.95 -30.42 -2.05
CA ARG A 20 -2.36 -29.49 -3.05
C ARG A 20 -2.72 -28.03 -2.77
N SER A 21 -3.97 -27.77 -2.35
CA SER A 21 -4.42 -26.44 -1.98
C SER A 21 -3.72 -25.94 -0.71
N ALA A 22 -3.56 -26.82 0.29
CA ALA A 22 -2.84 -26.49 1.52
C ALA A 22 -1.37 -26.19 1.26
N LEU A 23 -0.69 -26.97 0.41
CA LEU A 23 0.69 -26.73 0.01
C LEU A 23 0.86 -25.37 -0.70
N LEU A 24 -0.05 -25.01 -1.59
CA LEU A 24 -0.01 -23.71 -2.28
C LEU A 24 -0.14 -22.55 -1.29
N VAL A 25 -1.00 -22.64 -0.28
CA VAL A 25 -1.13 -21.61 0.74
C VAL A 25 0.17 -21.44 1.53
N VAL A 26 0.81 -22.57 1.92
CA VAL A 26 2.10 -22.53 2.63
C VAL A 26 3.19 -21.91 1.77
N VAL A 27 3.28 -22.32 0.50
CA VAL A 27 4.29 -21.78 -0.44
C VAL A 27 4.08 -20.28 -0.65
N CYS A 28 2.83 -19.81 -0.82
CA CYS A 28 2.52 -18.38 -0.92
C CYS A 28 2.88 -17.62 0.37
N ALA A 29 2.60 -18.20 1.54
CA ALA A 29 2.93 -17.57 2.82
C ALA A 29 4.45 -17.42 3.00
N ILE A 30 5.22 -18.46 2.68
CA ILE A 30 6.70 -18.40 2.70
C ILE A 30 7.20 -17.34 1.70
N ALA A 31 6.65 -17.32 0.48
CA ALA A 31 7.03 -16.35 -0.54
C ALA A 31 6.77 -14.91 -0.07
N LEU A 32 5.65 -14.63 0.59
CA LEU A 32 5.36 -13.31 1.15
C LEU A 32 6.35 -12.92 2.26
N VAL A 33 6.76 -13.85 3.12
CA VAL A 33 7.79 -13.58 4.15
C VAL A 33 9.14 -13.28 3.50
N VAL A 34 9.58 -14.10 2.52
CA VAL A 34 10.84 -13.89 1.81
C VAL A 34 10.84 -12.57 1.04
N LEU A 35 9.72 -12.22 0.41
CA LEU A 35 9.55 -10.95 -0.29
C LEU A 35 9.70 -9.76 0.65
N GLY A 36 9.06 -9.81 1.83
CA GLY A 36 9.17 -8.78 2.85
C GLY A 36 10.60 -8.61 3.37
N LEU A 37 11.30 -9.73 3.61
CA LEU A 37 12.71 -9.72 4.00
C LEU A 37 13.58 -9.09 2.91
N ALA A 38 13.39 -9.47 1.64
CA ALA A 38 14.20 -8.94 0.53
C ALA A 38 14.03 -7.42 0.39
N TRP A 39 12.81 -6.91 0.44
CA TRP A 39 12.55 -5.47 0.39
C TRP A 39 13.01 -4.74 1.66
N SER A 40 12.92 -5.36 2.84
CA SER A 40 13.43 -4.78 4.09
C SER A 40 14.95 -4.62 4.08
N LEU A 41 15.66 -5.53 3.40
CA LEU A 41 17.11 -5.49 3.22
C LEU A 41 17.56 -4.62 2.03
N ALA A 42 16.65 -4.23 1.14
CA ALA A 42 16.99 -3.54 -0.11
C ALA A 42 17.58 -2.12 0.09
N SER A 43 17.47 -1.55 1.28
CA SER A 43 17.97 -0.20 1.59
C SER A 43 18.49 -0.11 3.04
N PRO A 44 19.48 0.77 3.32
CA PRO A 44 19.99 1.03 4.67
C PRO A 44 18.93 1.67 5.58
N PRO A 45 19.17 1.81 6.89
CA PRO A 45 18.49 2.81 7.70
C PRO A 45 18.64 4.20 7.05
N GLY A 46 17.58 5.00 7.03
CA GLY A 46 17.59 6.28 6.31
C GLY A 46 17.27 6.19 4.81
N GLY A 47 17.13 4.96 4.26
CA GLY A 47 16.94 4.74 2.84
C GLY A 47 15.50 4.89 2.33
N SER A 48 14.49 5.00 3.20
CA SER A 48 13.11 5.23 2.79
C SER A 48 12.78 6.74 2.76
N PRO A 49 11.70 7.15 2.08
CA PRO A 49 11.31 8.56 2.07
C PRO A 49 11.08 9.10 3.48
N ASP A 50 11.73 10.22 3.81
CA ASP A 50 11.67 10.90 5.11
C ASP A 50 12.08 10.00 6.31
N ASP A 51 12.92 8.99 6.11
CA ASP A 51 13.36 8.09 7.19
C ASP A 51 14.11 8.85 8.31
N ASP A 52 14.86 9.91 8.00
CA ASP A 52 15.50 10.78 8.99
C ASP A 52 14.48 11.38 9.98
N PHE A 53 13.31 11.76 9.48
CA PHE A 53 12.20 12.27 10.28
C PHE A 53 11.42 11.14 10.97
N HIS A 54 11.09 10.08 10.25
CA HIS A 54 10.26 9.00 10.79
C HIS A 54 10.98 8.19 11.86
N LEU A 55 12.26 7.84 11.66
CA LEU A 55 13.05 7.11 12.65
C LEU A 55 13.24 7.93 13.91
N ALA A 56 13.68 9.19 13.81
CA ALA A 56 13.79 10.07 14.98
C ALA A 56 12.45 10.21 15.72
N SER A 57 11.33 10.33 14.98
CA SER A 57 9.98 10.40 15.57
C SER A 57 9.61 9.12 16.33
N ILE A 58 10.04 7.94 15.87
CA ILE A 58 9.81 6.66 16.55
C ILE A 58 10.59 6.62 17.88
N TRP A 59 11.91 6.95 17.84
CA TRP A 59 12.74 6.92 19.06
C TRP A 59 12.31 7.96 20.09
N CYS A 60 11.68 9.06 19.65
CA CYS A 60 11.18 10.14 20.51
C CYS A 60 9.69 10.03 20.85
N ALA A 61 8.99 8.97 20.40
CA ALA A 61 7.54 8.85 20.55
C ALA A 61 7.06 8.78 22.02
N THR A 62 7.92 8.32 22.93
CA THR A 62 7.64 8.19 24.38
C THR A 62 8.21 9.34 25.21
N GLY A 63 8.68 10.40 24.56
CA GLY A 63 9.30 11.56 25.22
C GLY A 63 10.80 11.40 25.49
N ASP A 64 11.32 12.13 26.48
CA ASP A 64 12.73 12.11 26.83
C ASP A 64 13.16 10.77 27.40
N THR A 65 14.21 10.22 26.80
CA THR A 65 14.79 8.93 27.16
C THR A 65 16.32 8.98 27.05
N GLY A 66 17.01 7.91 27.45
CA GLY A 66 18.47 7.80 27.23
C GLY A 66 18.89 7.70 25.75
N VAL A 67 17.93 7.62 24.81
CA VAL A 67 18.14 7.50 23.35
C VAL A 67 17.51 8.66 22.55
N CYS A 68 16.70 9.47 23.20
CA CYS A 68 16.09 10.69 22.64
C CYS A 68 15.99 11.77 23.73
N ARG A 69 16.22 13.03 23.33
CA ARG A 69 15.92 14.21 24.16
C ARG A 69 15.23 15.26 23.28
N ARG A 70 14.05 15.70 23.68
CA ARG A 70 13.31 16.80 23.07
C ARG A 70 13.94 18.13 23.44
N THR A 71 13.93 19.10 22.55
CA THR A 71 14.55 20.41 22.80
C THR A 71 13.54 21.53 23.00
N GLY A 72 12.27 21.31 22.69
CA GLY A 72 11.23 22.35 22.66
C GLY A 72 11.42 23.38 21.54
N VAL A 73 12.38 23.18 20.61
CA VAL A 73 12.66 24.11 19.54
C VAL A 73 11.98 23.61 18.26
N GLU A 74 10.97 24.33 17.80
CA GLU A 74 10.31 24.09 16.53
C GLU A 74 11.25 24.48 15.38
N VAL A 75 11.46 23.59 14.38
CA VAL A 75 12.24 23.85 13.17
C VAL A 75 11.37 24.21 11.98
N ARG A 76 10.14 23.76 11.98
CA ARG A 76 9.03 24.19 11.13
C ARG A 76 7.73 23.74 11.80
N ALA A 77 6.57 24.20 11.30
CA ALA A 77 5.28 23.88 11.85
C ALA A 77 5.14 22.38 12.18
N ARG A 78 4.92 22.06 13.47
CA ARG A 78 4.74 20.72 14.01
C ARG A 78 5.91 19.74 13.83
N VAL A 79 7.11 20.28 13.63
CA VAL A 79 8.36 19.51 13.57
C VAL A 79 9.34 20.11 14.55
N GLU A 80 9.74 19.31 15.53
CA GLU A 80 10.65 19.71 16.61
C GLU A 80 12.08 19.26 16.33
N ARG A 81 13.06 20.07 16.74
CA ARG A 81 14.46 19.65 16.84
C ARG A 81 14.60 18.72 18.04
N VAL A 82 15.24 17.58 17.82
CA VAL A 82 15.50 16.57 18.86
C VAL A 82 16.97 16.20 18.86
N LEU A 83 17.43 15.58 19.96
CA LEU A 83 18.75 14.97 20.06
C LEU A 83 18.53 13.45 20.18
N VAL A 84 19.14 12.68 19.28
CA VAL A 84 18.96 11.23 19.13
C VAL A 84 20.30 10.49 19.13
N LEU A 85 20.27 9.18 19.13
CA LEU A 85 21.48 8.35 18.99
C LEU A 85 22.30 8.79 17.77
N PRO A 86 23.64 8.71 17.81
CA PRO A 86 24.51 9.08 16.72
C PRO A 86 24.12 8.47 15.36
N ALA A 87 23.75 7.20 15.36
CA ALA A 87 23.29 6.47 14.16
C ALA A 87 21.97 6.99 13.57
N LEU A 88 21.20 7.83 14.28
CA LEU A 88 19.98 8.51 13.81
C LEU A 88 20.23 10.00 13.51
N GLY A 89 21.46 10.45 13.65
CA GLY A 89 21.87 11.83 13.41
C GLY A 89 22.06 12.15 11.91
N PRO A 90 22.74 13.26 11.59
CA PRO A 90 22.90 13.73 10.21
C PRO A 90 23.56 12.73 9.25
N GLY A 91 24.43 11.84 9.76
CA GLY A 91 25.07 10.78 8.96
C GLY A 91 24.14 9.71 8.44
N LEU A 92 22.95 9.56 9.03
CA LEU A 92 21.95 8.56 8.62
C LEU A 92 21.55 8.66 7.14
N VAL A 93 21.49 9.89 6.61
CA VAL A 93 21.06 10.19 5.23
C VAL A 93 22.19 10.81 4.39
N CYS A 94 23.43 10.45 4.66
CA CYS A 94 24.62 11.00 3.99
C CYS A 94 24.63 10.78 2.46
N PHE A 95 23.89 9.80 1.97
CA PHE A 95 23.72 9.47 0.55
C PHE A 95 22.48 10.13 -0.07
N ALA A 96 21.58 10.73 0.73
CA ALA A 96 20.31 11.24 0.22
C ALA A 96 20.52 12.33 -0.84
N LEU A 97 19.71 12.26 -1.90
CA LEU A 97 19.77 13.15 -3.08
C LEU A 97 21.11 13.11 -3.85
N GLN A 98 21.93 12.08 -3.61
CA GLN A 98 23.18 11.81 -4.31
C GLN A 98 23.14 10.36 -4.84
N PRO A 99 22.40 10.08 -5.93
CA PRO A 99 22.12 8.72 -6.37
C PRO A 99 23.36 7.89 -6.73
N GLU A 100 24.48 8.54 -7.02
CA GLU A 100 25.78 7.91 -7.31
C GLU A 100 26.54 7.50 -6.03
N ARG A 101 26.17 8.05 -4.87
CA ARG A 101 26.85 7.79 -3.61
C ARG A 101 26.25 6.56 -2.91
N SER A 102 27.04 5.53 -2.65
CA SER A 102 26.62 4.35 -1.91
C SER A 102 26.29 4.65 -0.44
N ALA A 103 25.72 3.69 0.27
CA ALA A 103 25.45 3.82 1.69
C ALA A 103 26.70 3.65 2.59
N ALA A 104 27.87 3.34 2.03
CA ALA A 104 29.13 3.23 2.78
C ALA A 104 29.50 4.52 3.53
N CYS A 105 28.99 5.69 3.08
CA CYS A 105 29.18 6.94 3.78
C CYS A 105 28.61 6.93 5.22
N GLN A 106 27.73 6.01 5.56
CA GLN A 106 27.25 5.86 6.94
C GLN A 106 28.35 5.39 7.89
N ASP A 107 29.30 4.56 7.40
CA ASP A 107 30.41 4.06 8.19
C ASP A 107 31.44 5.14 8.52
N GLU A 108 31.47 6.22 7.72
CA GLU A 108 32.32 7.39 7.95
C GLU A 108 31.75 8.33 9.01
N ALA A 109 30.44 8.19 9.32
CA ALA A 109 29.79 9.05 10.30
C ALA A 109 30.19 8.67 11.73
N PRO A 110 30.33 9.64 12.65
CA PRO A 110 30.67 9.35 14.05
C PRO A 110 29.57 8.50 14.72
N HIS A 111 29.85 7.24 14.97
CA HIS A 111 28.96 6.33 15.70
C HIS A 111 29.10 6.51 17.22
N GLU A 112 30.17 7.15 17.70
CA GLU A 112 30.46 7.38 19.10
C GLU A 112 30.17 8.84 19.51
N GLY A 113 29.94 9.04 20.81
CA GLY A 113 29.68 10.34 21.39
C GLY A 113 28.26 10.52 21.93
N GLY A 114 27.94 11.77 22.32
CA GLY A 114 26.62 12.12 22.82
C GLY A 114 25.55 12.17 21.73
N LEU A 115 24.30 12.39 22.15
CA LEU A 115 23.17 12.54 21.26
C LEU A 115 23.43 13.58 20.17
N LYS A 116 22.96 13.34 18.95
CA LYS A 116 23.15 14.18 17.76
C LYS A 116 21.82 14.85 17.37
N PRO A 117 21.86 16.05 16.75
CA PRO A 117 20.65 16.73 16.31
C PRO A 117 19.94 15.98 15.17
N SER A 118 18.62 15.97 15.24
CA SER A 118 17.71 15.45 14.23
C SER A 118 16.38 16.21 14.30
N ARG A 119 15.39 15.79 13.54
CA ARG A 119 14.04 16.36 13.53
C ARG A 119 12.99 15.28 13.77
N ALA A 120 11.98 15.57 14.57
CA ALA A 120 10.92 14.61 14.90
C ALA A 120 9.53 15.23 14.81
N ASN A 121 8.54 14.35 14.80
CA ASN A 121 7.13 14.72 14.78
C ASN A 121 6.70 15.42 16.08
N ASP A 122 6.05 16.55 15.92
CA ASP A 122 5.38 17.29 16.99
C ASP A 122 3.94 17.66 16.58
N GLY A 123 3.21 16.66 16.05
CA GLY A 123 1.83 16.81 15.63
C GLY A 123 1.60 16.93 14.11
N LEU A 124 2.63 16.86 13.28
CA LEU A 124 2.48 16.80 11.80
C LEU A 124 1.80 15.49 11.37
N TYR A 125 2.14 14.40 12.00
CA TYR A 125 1.49 13.09 11.83
C TYR A 125 0.83 12.64 13.12
N PRO A 126 -0.24 11.81 13.04
CA PRO A 126 -0.79 11.14 14.21
C PRO A 126 0.27 10.33 14.95
N GLY A 127 0.28 10.41 16.28
CA GLY A 127 1.32 9.75 17.09
C GLY A 127 1.19 8.23 17.18
N GLY A 128 0.09 7.63 16.72
CA GLY A 128 -0.22 6.21 16.94
C GLY A 128 0.80 5.27 16.29
N PHE A 129 1.16 5.51 15.03
CA PHE A 129 2.17 4.72 14.33
C PHE A 129 3.53 4.78 15.06
N TYR A 130 4.00 5.97 15.43
CA TYR A 130 5.29 6.14 16.09
C TYR A 130 5.34 5.47 17.45
N ARG A 131 4.27 5.61 18.27
CA ARG A 131 4.17 4.94 19.58
C ARG A 131 4.16 3.42 19.44
N PHE A 132 3.46 2.87 18.45
CA PHE A 132 3.46 1.44 18.19
C PHE A 132 4.87 0.94 17.77
N MET A 133 5.51 1.63 16.83
CA MET A 133 6.83 1.25 16.36
C MET A 133 7.93 1.43 17.43
N SER A 134 7.76 2.39 18.36
CA SER A 134 8.74 2.60 19.45
C SER A 134 8.90 1.40 20.38
N LEU A 135 7.93 0.46 20.40
CA LEU A 135 8.05 -0.80 21.14
C LEU A 135 9.22 -1.68 20.63
N PHE A 136 9.67 -1.46 19.41
CA PHE A 136 10.78 -2.19 18.78
C PHE A 136 12.06 -1.37 18.69
N ALA A 137 12.04 -0.11 19.14
CA ALA A 137 13.18 0.79 19.11
C ALA A 137 14.16 0.45 20.25
N THR A 138 15.41 0.13 19.90
CA THR A 138 16.49 -0.18 20.83
C THR A 138 17.73 0.67 20.54
N ARG A 139 18.81 0.49 21.29
CA ARG A 139 20.10 1.13 20.99
C ARG A 139 20.77 0.59 19.71
N ASN A 140 20.42 -0.62 19.29
CA ASN A 140 20.87 -1.19 18.03
C ASN A 140 19.89 -0.75 16.91
N VAL A 141 20.24 0.34 16.22
CA VAL A 141 19.39 0.99 15.21
C VAL A 141 19.11 0.04 14.03
N ASP A 142 20.12 -0.63 13.50
CA ASP A 142 20.01 -1.51 12.34
C ASP A 142 19.01 -2.65 12.59
N ARG A 143 19.18 -3.34 13.74
CA ARG A 143 18.26 -4.41 14.12
C ARG A 143 16.84 -3.89 14.33
N SER A 144 16.70 -2.75 15.00
CA SER A 144 15.39 -2.13 15.25
C SER A 144 14.70 -1.75 13.95
N VAL A 145 15.42 -1.14 13.01
CA VAL A 145 14.90 -0.77 11.67
C VAL A 145 14.43 -1.99 10.92
N LEU A 146 15.20 -3.08 10.86
CA LEU A 146 14.80 -4.32 10.18
C LEU A 146 13.57 -4.96 10.85
N VAL A 147 13.53 -5.03 12.18
CA VAL A 147 12.36 -5.57 12.89
C VAL A 147 11.11 -4.74 12.61
N MET A 148 11.20 -3.40 12.68
CA MET A 148 10.07 -2.51 12.41
C MET A 148 9.59 -2.60 10.95
N ARG A 149 10.50 -2.73 9.97
CA ARG A 149 10.15 -2.97 8.57
C ARG A 149 9.36 -4.27 8.40
N MET A 150 9.81 -5.36 9.04
CA MET A 150 9.09 -6.63 9.02
C MET A 150 7.76 -6.57 9.74
N VAL A 151 7.63 -5.79 10.81
CA VAL A 151 6.35 -5.54 11.50
C VAL A 151 5.40 -4.76 10.58
N SER A 152 5.87 -3.68 9.93
CA SER A 152 5.08 -2.93 8.94
C SER A 152 4.60 -3.82 7.79
N TRP A 153 5.50 -4.62 7.22
CA TRP A 153 5.20 -5.58 6.18
C TRP A 153 4.12 -6.58 6.62
N THR A 154 4.36 -7.24 7.76
CA THR A 154 3.47 -8.28 8.27
C THR A 154 2.09 -7.72 8.59
N LEU A 155 2.01 -6.55 9.22
CA LEU A 155 0.74 -5.88 9.52
C LEU A 155 -0.02 -5.52 8.24
N SER A 156 0.67 -4.96 7.25
CA SER A 156 0.07 -4.57 5.96
C SER A 156 -0.47 -5.79 5.20
N ILE A 157 0.34 -6.83 5.05
CA ILE A 157 -0.05 -8.05 4.33
C ILE A 157 -1.13 -8.83 5.09
N ALA A 158 -1.02 -8.98 6.41
CA ALA A 158 -2.03 -9.67 7.20
C ALA A 158 -3.39 -8.98 7.11
N LEU A 159 -3.43 -7.65 7.20
CA LEU A 159 -4.67 -6.87 7.09
C LEU A 159 -5.33 -7.05 5.71
N LEU A 160 -4.54 -6.99 4.63
CA LEU A 160 -5.03 -7.21 3.27
C LEU A 160 -5.52 -8.65 3.05
N LEU A 161 -4.78 -9.65 3.53
CA LEU A 161 -5.16 -11.06 3.41
C LEU A 161 -6.43 -11.36 4.20
N VAL A 162 -6.54 -10.86 5.43
CA VAL A 162 -7.74 -11.06 6.24
C VAL A 162 -8.95 -10.39 5.58
N ALA A 163 -8.83 -9.16 5.09
CA ALA A 163 -9.90 -8.50 4.34
C ALA A 163 -10.30 -9.30 3.08
N TRP A 164 -9.33 -9.81 2.32
CA TRP A 164 -9.56 -10.66 1.14
C TRP A 164 -10.29 -11.98 1.48
N LEU A 165 -9.99 -12.60 2.62
CA LEU A 165 -10.67 -13.82 3.08
C LEU A 165 -12.16 -13.60 3.40
N PHE A 166 -12.53 -12.38 3.83
CA PHE A 166 -13.94 -12.02 4.04
C PHE A 166 -14.70 -11.80 2.73
N ALA A 167 -14.02 -11.42 1.65
CA ALA A 167 -14.65 -11.23 0.36
C ALA A 167 -15.31 -12.51 -0.14
N ARG A 168 -16.44 -12.36 -0.84
CA ARG A 168 -17.11 -13.53 -1.45
C ARG A 168 -16.19 -14.23 -2.47
N PRO A 169 -16.28 -15.55 -2.63
CA PRO A 169 -15.35 -16.34 -3.46
C PRO A 169 -15.18 -15.78 -4.89
N ALA A 170 -16.27 -15.34 -5.52
CA ALA A 170 -16.25 -14.77 -6.87
C ALA A 170 -15.41 -13.49 -7.00
N LEU A 171 -15.18 -12.74 -5.91
CA LEU A 171 -14.36 -11.52 -5.92
C LEU A 171 -12.89 -11.79 -5.59
N ARG A 172 -12.52 -12.96 -5.07
CA ARG A 172 -11.17 -13.22 -4.58
C ARG A 172 -10.11 -13.13 -5.68
N ALA A 173 -10.38 -13.69 -6.85
CA ALA A 173 -9.46 -13.62 -7.97
C ALA A 173 -9.32 -12.18 -8.54
N PRO A 174 -10.41 -11.44 -8.83
CA PRO A 174 -10.33 -10.03 -9.20
C PRO A 174 -9.61 -9.16 -8.17
N LEU A 175 -9.87 -9.33 -6.88
CA LEU A 175 -9.23 -8.57 -5.80
C LEU A 175 -7.74 -8.90 -5.66
N ALA A 176 -7.35 -10.18 -5.85
CA ALA A 176 -5.93 -10.56 -5.86
C ALA A 176 -5.19 -9.89 -7.02
N LEU A 177 -5.80 -9.84 -8.22
CA LEU A 177 -5.22 -9.10 -9.35
C LEU A 177 -5.20 -7.59 -9.07
N ALA A 178 -6.26 -7.03 -8.49
CA ALA A 178 -6.28 -5.63 -8.10
C ALA A 178 -5.13 -5.28 -7.16
N GLY A 179 -4.90 -6.10 -6.13
CA GLY A 179 -3.76 -5.96 -5.23
C GLY A 179 -2.42 -6.05 -5.97
N LEU A 180 -2.24 -7.08 -6.80
CA LEU A 180 -1.00 -7.30 -7.53
C LEU A 180 -0.65 -6.13 -8.47
N THR A 181 -1.64 -5.57 -9.19
CA THR A 181 -1.40 -4.50 -10.18
C THR A 181 -1.35 -3.10 -9.58
N SER A 182 -1.96 -2.87 -8.41
CA SER A 182 -2.01 -1.56 -7.75
C SER A 182 -0.98 -1.37 -6.65
N LEU A 183 -0.47 -2.46 -6.05
CA LEU A 183 0.67 -2.42 -5.14
C LEU A 183 1.97 -2.35 -5.94
N VAL A 184 2.13 -1.26 -6.65
CA VAL A 184 3.31 -0.94 -7.48
C VAL A 184 4.63 -1.04 -6.68
N PRO A 185 5.81 -1.04 -7.30
CA PRO A 185 7.08 -1.15 -6.56
C PRO A 185 7.21 -0.16 -5.40
N LEU A 186 6.73 1.09 -5.56
CA LEU A 186 6.70 2.08 -4.49
C LEU A 186 5.82 1.63 -3.31
N GLY A 187 4.66 1.03 -3.57
CA GLY A 187 3.76 0.53 -2.52
C GLY A 187 4.37 -0.63 -1.74
N VAL A 188 4.97 -1.59 -2.44
CA VAL A 188 5.67 -2.74 -1.82
C VAL A 188 6.87 -2.27 -1.00
N TYR A 189 7.65 -1.30 -1.52
CA TYR A 189 8.75 -0.67 -0.80
C TYR A 189 8.29 0.01 0.49
N LEU A 190 7.19 0.77 0.44
CA LEU A 190 6.63 1.43 1.62
C LEU A 190 6.09 0.45 2.66
N PHE A 191 5.54 -0.70 2.24
CA PHE A 191 5.12 -1.76 3.19
C PHE A 191 6.31 -2.34 3.97
N ALA A 192 7.47 -2.44 3.32
CA ALA A 192 8.73 -2.91 3.91
C ALA A 192 9.61 -1.75 4.42
N SER A 193 9.02 -0.63 4.82
CA SER A 193 9.71 0.55 5.33
C SER A 193 9.16 1.02 6.68
N ASN A 194 9.84 1.96 7.32
CA ASN A 194 9.40 2.58 8.58
C ASN A 194 8.53 3.83 8.34
N ASN A 195 7.90 3.88 7.18
CA ASN A 195 7.06 5.00 6.76
C ASN A 195 5.57 4.71 7.04
N PRO A 196 4.85 5.56 7.76
CA PRO A 196 3.43 5.36 8.08
C PRO A 196 2.53 5.25 6.84
N SER A 197 2.97 5.76 5.69
CA SER A 197 2.19 5.71 4.45
C SER A 197 1.91 4.28 3.97
N GLY A 198 2.85 3.34 4.15
CA GLY A 198 2.64 1.94 3.75
C GLY A 198 1.46 1.31 4.49
N VAL A 199 1.48 1.41 5.82
CA VAL A 199 0.44 0.84 6.67
C VAL A 199 -0.92 1.52 6.43
N ALA A 200 -0.94 2.84 6.16
CA ALA A 200 -2.15 3.57 5.80
C ALA A 200 -2.78 3.07 4.49
N VAL A 201 -1.96 2.84 3.45
CA VAL A 201 -2.44 2.26 2.17
C VAL A 201 -3.09 0.90 2.38
N ALA A 202 -2.47 0.02 3.17
CA ALA A 202 -3.02 -1.29 3.51
C ALA A 202 -4.34 -1.17 4.29
N GLY A 203 -4.41 -0.24 5.26
CA GLY A 203 -5.61 0.04 6.03
C GLY A 203 -6.78 0.48 5.16
N ILE A 204 -6.55 1.43 4.26
CA ILE A 204 -7.59 1.97 3.34
C ILE A 204 -8.07 0.89 2.37
N ALA A 205 -7.16 0.10 1.79
CA ALA A 205 -7.51 -0.97 0.87
C ALA A 205 -8.31 -2.09 1.57
N ALA A 206 -7.89 -2.50 2.78
CA ALA A 206 -8.60 -3.49 3.59
C ALA A 206 -9.97 -2.98 4.04
N TYR A 207 -10.06 -1.70 4.45
CA TYR A 207 -11.32 -1.04 4.74
C TYR A 207 -12.27 -1.09 3.53
N TRP A 208 -11.80 -0.71 2.34
CA TRP A 208 -12.64 -0.71 1.14
C TRP A 208 -13.21 -2.11 0.82
N VAL A 209 -12.36 -3.16 0.85
CA VAL A 209 -12.79 -4.55 0.61
C VAL A 209 -13.84 -5.00 1.62
N THR A 210 -13.62 -4.71 2.91
CA THR A 210 -14.53 -5.12 3.98
C THR A 210 -15.82 -4.29 4.00
N ALA A 211 -15.77 -3.00 3.67
CA ALA A 211 -16.93 -2.13 3.51
C ALA A 211 -17.83 -2.61 2.35
N LEU A 212 -17.24 -2.96 1.20
CA LEU A 212 -17.97 -3.57 0.08
C LEU A 212 -18.65 -4.87 0.52
N THR A 213 -17.91 -5.77 1.18
CA THR A 213 -18.42 -7.05 1.69
C THR A 213 -19.55 -6.85 2.72
N PHE A 214 -19.41 -5.85 3.59
CA PHE A 214 -20.42 -5.48 4.58
C PHE A 214 -21.71 -4.99 3.91
N LEU A 215 -21.62 -4.15 2.88
CA LEU A 215 -22.77 -3.67 2.11
C LEU A 215 -23.48 -4.81 1.38
N GLU A 216 -22.74 -5.75 0.78
CA GLU A 216 -23.32 -6.91 0.08
C GLU A 216 -24.05 -7.88 1.02
N GLY A 217 -23.89 -7.75 2.32
CA GLY A 217 -24.64 -8.51 3.31
C GLY A 217 -24.00 -9.80 3.79
N GLY A 218 -22.84 -10.16 3.25
CA GLY A 218 -22.06 -11.32 3.73
C GLY A 218 -22.74 -12.70 3.66
N GLY A 219 -23.87 -12.84 2.95
CA GLY A 219 -24.65 -14.08 2.91
C GLY A 219 -25.27 -14.47 4.26
N GLU A 220 -25.74 -15.71 4.40
CA GLU A 220 -26.17 -16.33 5.67
C GLU A 220 -24.93 -16.66 6.54
N CYS A 221 -24.29 -15.63 7.11
CA CYS A 221 -23.12 -15.81 7.97
C CYS A 221 -23.49 -15.81 9.43
N SER A 222 -22.75 -16.60 10.24
CA SER A 222 -22.86 -16.57 11.70
C SER A 222 -22.62 -15.16 12.24
N THR A 223 -23.21 -14.84 13.40
CA THR A 223 -23.01 -13.57 14.09
C THR A 223 -21.53 -13.31 14.35
N THR A 224 -20.76 -14.33 14.73
CA THR A 224 -19.32 -14.24 14.93
C THR A 224 -18.58 -13.74 13.69
N ARG A 225 -18.92 -14.28 12.50
CA ARG A 225 -18.29 -13.84 11.25
C ARG A 225 -18.67 -12.40 10.90
N LYS A 226 -19.91 -11.96 11.18
CA LYS A 226 -20.33 -10.56 10.97
C LYS A 226 -19.57 -9.61 11.90
N LEU A 227 -19.42 -9.96 13.18
CA LEU A 227 -18.63 -9.18 14.15
C LEU A 227 -17.16 -9.10 13.74
N ALA A 228 -16.57 -10.23 13.31
CA ALA A 228 -15.19 -10.25 12.83
C ALA A 228 -15.01 -9.39 11.57
N LEU A 229 -15.94 -9.40 10.61
CA LEU A 229 -15.92 -8.51 9.43
C LEU A 229 -15.92 -7.04 9.84
N VAL A 230 -16.82 -6.65 10.76
CA VAL A 230 -16.86 -5.27 11.28
C VAL A 230 -15.57 -4.94 12.03
N GLY A 231 -15.02 -5.87 12.81
CA GLY A 231 -13.74 -5.70 13.49
C GLY A 231 -12.59 -5.41 12.52
N VAL A 232 -12.47 -6.16 11.41
CA VAL A 232 -11.45 -5.91 10.38
C VAL A 232 -11.69 -4.60 9.64
N MET A 233 -12.96 -4.27 9.36
CA MET A 233 -13.34 -3.00 8.74
C MET A 233 -12.89 -1.81 9.60
N LEU A 234 -13.19 -1.85 10.90
CA LEU A 234 -12.77 -0.80 11.84
C LEU A 234 -11.26 -0.78 12.05
N ALA A 235 -10.61 -1.94 12.11
CA ALA A 235 -9.14 -2.01 12.19
C ALA A 235 -8.48 -1.32 10.99
N GLY A 236 -9.00 -1.51 9.76
CA GLY A 236 -8.52 -0.81 8.58
C GLY A 236 -8.63 0.71 8.71
N VAL A 237 -9.76 1.22 9.20
CA VAL A 237 -9.97 2.66 9.45
C VAL A 237 -9.00 3.18 10.53
N VAL A 238 -8.92 2.50 11.67
CA VAL A 238 -8.05 2.92 12.79
C VAL A 238 -6.59 2.95 12.35
N VAL A 239 -6.11 1.88 11.70
CA VAL A 239 -4.74 1.79 11.20
C VAL A 239 -4.43 2.93 10.24
N ALA A 240 -5.35 3.28 9.33
CA ALA A 240 -5.18 4.41 8.43
C ALA A 240 -5.11 5.75 9.19
N LEU A 241 -6.07 6.03 10.06
CA LEU A 241 -6.18 7.31 10.77
C LEU A 241 -5.06 7.56 11.79
N VAL A 242 -4.55 6.50 12.46
CA VAL A 242 -3.41 6.64 13.39
C VAL A 242 -2.07 6.75 12.70
N SER A 243 -2.04 6.50 11.38
CA SER A 243 -0.81 6.56 10.57
C SER A 243 -0.66 7.88 9.82
N ARG A 244 -1.77 8.45 9.29
CA ARG A 244 -1.69 9.67 8.47
C ARG A 244 -2.87 10.61 8.75
N SER A 245 -2.58 11.91 8.83
CA SER A 245 -3.58 12.96 9.06
C SER A 245 -4.57 13.12 7.90
N ASP A 246 -4.14 12.85 6.64
CA ASP A 246 -4.96 12.90 5.44
C ASP A 246 -5.75 11.60 5.16
N ALA A 247 -5.53 10.53 5.93
CA ALA A 247 -6.14 9.23 5.71
C ALA A 247 -7.68 9.24 5.76
N GLY A 248 -8.27 10.16 6.52
CA GLY A 248 -9.72 10.29 6.60
C GLY A 248 -10.37 10.66 5.28
N LEU A 249 -9.71 11.45 4.43
CA LEU A 249 -10.17 11.73 3.06
C LEU A 249 -10.25 10.45 2.24
N TYR A 250 -9.20 9.63 2.27
CA TYR A 250 -9.17 8.36 1.53
C TYR A 250 -10.20 7.35 2.06
N VAL A 251 -10.45 7.32 3.37
CA VAL A 251 -11.53 6.52 3.98
C VAL A 251 -12.90 6.97 3.46
N ALA A 252 -13.14 8.27 3.36
CA ALA A 252 -14.38 8.79 2.80
C ALA A 252 -14.56 8.42 1.32
N VAL A 253 -13.51 8.56 0.50
CA VAL A 253 -13.52 8.15 -0.91
C VAL A 253 -13.76 6.64 -1.05
N ALA A 254 -13.10 5.82 -0.24
CA ALA A 254 -13.29 4.38 -0.21
C ALA A 254 -14.72 3.99 0.20
N SER A 255 -15.34 4.74 1.13
CA SER A 255 -16.74 4.55 1.53
C SER A 255 -17.71 4.82 0.36
N VAL A 256 -17.51 5.94 -0.34
CA VAL A 256 -18.34 6.30 -1.52
C VAL A 256 -18.14 5.27 -2.63
N ALA A 257 -16.91 4.88 -2.92
CA ALA A 257 -16.60 3.87 -3.94
C ALA A 257 -17.25 2.51 -3.63
N ALA A 258 -17.17 2.05 -2.37
CA ALA A 258 -17.80 0.81 -1.93
C ALA A 258 -19.34 0.91 -2.00
N TRP A 259 -19.92 2.05 -1.59
CA TRP A 259 -21.35 2.30 -1.63
C TRP A 259 -21.90 2.28 -3.06
N LEU A 260 -21.28 2.99 -3.97
CA LEU A 260 -21.65 3.00 -5.39
C LEU A 260 -21.49 1.60 -6.02
N SER A 261 -20.37 0.91 -5.77
CA SER A 261 -20.09 -0.42 -6.30
C SER A 261 -21.11 -1.47 -5.82
N ALA A 262 -21.61 -1.36 -4.59
CA ALA A 262 -22.63 -2.24 -4.04
C ALA A 262 -24.06 -1.90 -4.53
N GLY A 263 -24.28 -0.77 -5.23
CA GLY A 263 -25.60 -0.25 -5.56
C GLY A 263 -26.35 0.25 -4.32
N GLY A 264 -25.68 1.05 -3.50
CA GLY A 264 -26.11 1.49 -2.17
C GLY A 264 -27.36 2.36 -2.13
N HIS A 265 -27.86 2.85 -3.28
CA HIS A 265 -29.15 3.56 -3.42
C HIS A 265 -30.36 2.64 -3.15
N ARG A 266 -30.18 1.33 -3.07
CA ARG A 266 -31.25 0.35 -2.81
C ARG A 266 -31.73 0.47 -1.35
N VAL A 267 -33.05 0.48 -1.15
CA VAL A 267 -33.67 0.58 0.19
C VAL A 267 -33.16 -0.47 1.17
N ALA A 268 -32.94 -1.70 0.69
CA ALA A 268 -32.41 -2.80 1.49
C ALA A 268 -31.03 -2.52 2.13
N LEU A 269 -30.23 -1.60 1.56
CA LEU A 269 -28.91 -1.25 2.05
C LEU A 269 -28.89 0.02 2.93
N ARG A 270 -30.02 0.68 3.15
CA ARG A 270 -30.10 1.99 3.82
C ARG A 270 -29.38 2.02 5.18
N ARG A 271 -29.64 1.03 6.04
CA ARG A 271 -29.01 0.98 7.39
C ARG A 271 -27.48 0.80 7.30
N ARG A 272 -26.98 -0.03 6.37
CA ARG A 272 -25.55 -0.24 6.17
C ARG A 272 -24.88 0.97 5.55
N SER A 273 -25.56 1.66 4.66
CA SER A 273 -25.10 2.93 4.08
C SER A 273 -24.92 4.01 5.14
N LEU A 274 -25.80 4.08 6.15
CA LEU A 274 -25.64 5.02 7.28
C LEU A 274 -24.36 4.75 8.09
N VAL A 275 -23.99 3.48 8.27
CA VAL A 275 -22.73 3.13 8.96
C VAL A 275 -21.52 3.64 8.15
N LEU A 276 -21.50 3.43 6.84
CA LEU A 276 -20.43 3.93 5.99
C LEU A 276 -20.39 5.46 5.94
N ALA A 277 -21.55 6.11 5.89
CA ALA A 277 -21.65 7.57 5.96
C ALA A 277 -21.07 8.10 7.28
N ALA A 278 -21.41 7.47 8.41
CA ALA A 278 -20.84 7.84 9.71
C ALA A 278 -19.31 7.68 9.73
N ILE A 279 -18.77 6.58 9.21
CA ILE A 279 -17.33 6.36 9.11
C ILE A 279 -16.68 7.42 8.21
N ALA A 280 -17.28 7.74 7.06
CA ALA A 280 -16.79 8.78 6.17
C ALA A 280 -16.78 10.17 6.85
N CYS A 281 -17.87 10.53 7.57
CA CYS A 281 -17.93 11.78 8.33
C CYS A 281 -16.85 11.84 9.43
N VAL A 282 -16.64 10.76 10.18
CA VAL A 282 -15.57 10.67 11.18
C VAL A 282 -14.19 10.83 10.51
N GLY A 283 -13.99 10.19 9.37
CA GLY A 283 -12.74 10.32 8.60
C GLY A 283 -12.48 11.76 8.17
N ILE A 284 -13.48 12.42 7.57
CA ILE A 284 -13.38 13.83 7.17
C ILE A 284 -13.12 14.73 8.39
N ALA A 285 -13.85 14.53 9.48
CA ALA A 285 -13.66 15.31 10.71
C ALA A 285 -12.23 15.13 11.27
N ALA A 286 -11.71 13.91 11.28
CA ALA A 286 -10.34 13.63 11.70
C ALA A 286 -9.29 14.32 10.82
N THR A 287 -9.52 14.36 9.49
CA THR A 287 -8.63 15.07 8.56
C THR A 287 -8.69 16.58 8.77
N LEU A 288 -9.89 17.15 8.98
CA LEU A 288 -10.05 18.59 9.23
C LEU A 288 -9.41 18.99 10.56
N ALA A 289 -9.65 18.24 11.63
CA ALA A 289 -9.04 18.49 12.94
C ALA A 289 -7.50 18.41 12.88
N GLY A 290 -6.96 17.53 12.03
CA GLY A 290 -5.53 17.50 11.74
C GLY A 290 -5.00 18.76 11.04
N ARG A 291 -5.85 19.50 10.33
CA ARG A 291 -5.51 20.71 9.56
C ARG A 291 -5.73 22.02 10.31
N GLU A 292 -6.57 22.06 11.33
CA GLU A 292 -6.95 23.30 12.04
C GLU A 292 -5.76 24.09 12.61
N ASN A 293 -4.59 23.49 12.69
CA ASN A 293 -3.36 24.16 13.13
C ASN A 293 -2.43 24.60 11.99
N GLU A 294 -2.79 24.38 10.72
CA GLU A 294 -2.08 24.95 9.59
C GLU A 294 -2.73 26.30 9.27
N HIS A 295 -1.99 27.42 9.44
CA HIS A 295 -2.44 28.74 9.03
C HIS A 295 -2.61 28.79 7.51
N TRP A 296 -3.82 28.51 7.04
CA TRP A 296 -4.20 28.50 5.62
C TRP A 296 -4.51 29.89 5.04
N ALA A 297 -4.41 30.94 5.80
CA ALA A 297 -4.83 32.27 5.38
C ALA A 297 -3.73 33.31 5.63
N GLY A 298 -2.69 33.31 4.80
CA GLY A 298 -2.02 34.57 4.47
C GLY A 298 -2.93 35.35 3.50
N GLU A 299 -3.29 36.60 3.80
CA GLU A 299 -3.86 37.52 2.82
C GLU A 299 -2.85 37.68 1.68
N LEU A 300 -3.16 37.05 0.53
CA LEU A 300 -2.27 37.04 -0.64
C LEU A 300 -2.47 38.34 -1.44
N GLY A 301 -1.39 39.07 -1.67
CA GLY A 301 -1.38 40.16 -2.64
C GLY A 301 -1.69 39.68 -4.07
N THR A 302 -2.07 40.60 -4.97
CA THR A 302 -2.47 40.31 -6.35
C THR A 302 -1.44 39.50 -7.14
N ASN A 303 -0.14 39.74 -6.89
CA ASN A 303 0.98 39.05 -7.56
C ASN A 303 1.08 37.57 -7.09
N GLU A 304 0.78 37.30 -5.82
CA GLU A 304 0.77 35.93 -5.28
C GLU A 304 -0.43 35.13 -5.79
N GLN A 305 -1.56 35.77 -6.04
CA GLN A 305 -2.75 35.12 -6.61
C GLN A 305 -2.52 34.68 -8.06
N GLN A 306 -1.82 35.48 -8.86
CA GLN A 306 -1.47 35.12 -10.22
C GLN A 306 -0.45 33.98 -10.27
N ALA A 307 0.56 33.99 -9.41
CA ALA A 307 1.52 32.90 -9.24
C ALA A 307 0.83 31.59 -8.80
N ARG A 308 -0.15 31.70 -7.89
CA ARG A 308 -0.95 30.54 -7.42
C ARG A 308 -1.82 29.96 -8.53
N THR A 309 -2.44 30.79 -9.35
CA THR A 309 -3.24 30.33 -10.50
C THR A 309 -2.39 29.58 -11.51
N ALA A 310 -1.18 30.08 -11.81
CA ALA A 310 -0.22 29.40 -12.66
C ALA A 310 0.20 28.05 -12.07
N ALA A 311 0.52 27.99 -10.78
CA ALA A 311 0.90 26.77 -10.08
C ALA A 311 -0.22 25.71 -10.09
N VAL A 312 -1.48 26.12 -9.91
CA VAL A 312 -2.65 25.22 -9.99
C VAL A 312 -2.81 24.69 -11.42
N PHE A 313 -2.65 25.55 -12.43
CA PHE A 313 -2.73 25.13 -13.83
C PHE A 313 -1.63 24.11 -14.18
N GLU A 314 -0.38 24.37 -13.80
CA GLU A 314 0.73 23.44 -13.96
C GLU A 314 0.48 22.13 -13.19
N ALA A 315 -0.10 22.18 -11.99
CA ALA A 315 -0.45 20.99 -11.23
C ALA A 315 -1.47 20.10 -11.98
N ILE A 316 -2.43 20.69 -12.68
CA ILE A 316 -3.40 19.95 -13.51
C ILE A 316 -2.69 19.27 -14.69
N LEU A 317 -1.80 20.00 -15.38
CA LEU A 317 -1.02 19.44 -16.49
C LEU A 317 -0.06 18.32 -16.03
N ASP A 318 0.41 18.40 -14.79
CA ASP A 318 1.32 17.42 -14.19
C ASP A 318 0.62 16.17 -13.64
N VAL A 319 -0.71 16.11 -13.57
CA VAL A 319 -1.43 14.91 -13.07
C VAL A 319 -0.98 13.63 -13.77
N PRO A 320 -0.81 13.56 -15.11
CA PRO A 320 -0.35 12.34 -15.77
C PRO A 320 1.06 11.94 -15.32
N SER A 321 1.98 12.88 -15.15
CA SER A 321 3.36 12.60 -14.71
C SER A 321 3.38 12.07 -13.27
N ARG A 322 2.54 12.61 -12.39
CA ARG A 322 2.38 12.14 -11.01
C ARG A 322 1.79 10.72 -10.96
N ALA A 323 0.77 10.44 -11.79
CA ALA A 323 0.19 9.10 -11.89
C ALA A 323 1.20 8.08 -12.43
N LEU A 324 1.96 8.43 -13.47
CA LEU A 324 3.06 7.59 -13.98
C LEU A 324 4.18 7.44 -12.93
N GLY A 325 4.46 8.49 -12.17
CA GLY A 325 5.37 8.45 -11.04
C GLY A 325 4.96 7.42 -9.99
N ALA A 326 3.67 7.37 -9.65
CA ALA A 326 3.12 6.36 -8.75
C ALA A 326 3.21 4.95 -9.34
N LEU A 327 3.04 4.79 -10.67
CA LEU A 327 3.13 3.51 -11.37
C LEU A 327 4.58 3.03 -11.61
N GLY A 328 5.61 3.73 -11.14
CA GLY A 328 6.98 3.27 -11.17
C GLY A 328 7.96 4.11 -12.00
N LEU A 329 7.53 5.27 -12.52
CA LEU A 329 8.45 6.25 -13.10
C LEU A 329 9.09 7.12 -12.01
N GLY A 330 8.39 7.30 -10.89
CA GLY A 330 8.90 8.05 -9.74
C GLY A 330 10.05 7.34 -9.03
N PRO A 331 10.96 8.12 -8.43
CA PRO A 331 12.10 7.57 -7.73
C PRO A 331 11.69 6.82 -6.46
N LEU A 332 12.42 5.74 -6.15
CA LEU A 332 12.37 5.07 -4.85
C LEU A 332 13.46 5.61 -3.91
N GLY A 333 13.73 4.88 -2.85
CA GLY A 333 14.73 5.28 -1.87
C GLY A 333 14.32 6.53 -1.11
N ALA A 334 15.28 7.40 -0.85
CA ALA A 334 15.07 8.75 -0.30
C ALA A 334 14.47 9.71 -1.36
N LEU A 335 13.65 9.22 -2.28
CA LEU A 335 13.12 9.90 -3.47
C LEU A 335 14.21 10.31 -4.47
N ASP A 336 15.29 9.56 -4.52
CA ASP A 336 16.49 9.84 -5.30
C ASP A 336 16.96 8.67 -6.17
N THR A 337 16.28 7.53 -6.10
CA THR A 337 16.63 6.32 -6.87
C THR A 337 15.82 6.26 -8.17
N PRO A 338 16.34 6.73 -9.31
CA PRO A 338 15.61 6.72 -10.56
C PRO A 338 15.35 5.28 -11.01
N MET A 339 14.10 4.97 -11.34
CA MET A 339 13.72 3.65 -11.81
C MET A 339 13.97 3.51 -13.31
N PRO A 340 14.39 2.32 -13.79
CA PRO A 340 14.43 2.04 -15.22
C PRO A 340 13.07 2.21 -15.87
N ALA A 341 13.01 2.81 -17.06
CA ALA A 341 11.76 3.08 -17.79
C ALA A 341 10.89 1.82 -18.00
N ILE A 342 11.53 0.65 -18.10
CA ILE A 342 10.83 -0.63 -18.22
C ILE A 342 9.91 -0.91 -17.03
N VAL A 343 10.22 -0.45 -15.83
CA VAL A 343 9.37 -0.60 -14.63
C VAL A 343 8.04 0.11 -14.85
N ALA A 344 8.08 1.38 -15.24
CA ALA A 344 6.87 2.17 -15.52
C ALA A 344 6.09 1.62 -16.71
N ALA A 345 6.77 1.22 -17.79
CA ALA A 345 6.14 0.67 -18.99
C ALA A 345 5.36 -0.62 -18.67
N LEU A 346 5.96 -1.54 -17.93
CA LEU A 346 5.32 -2.80 -17.55
C LEU A 346 4.22 -2.61 -16.51
N MET A 347 4.39 -1.69 -15.56
CA MET A 347 3.34 -1.36 -14.60
C MET A 347 2.16 -0.67 -15.27
N LEU A 348 2.40 0.25 -16.22
CA LEU A 348 1.35 0.88 -17.02
C LEU A 348 0.59 -0.16 -17.86
N LEU A 349 1.31 -1.10 -18.49
CA LEU A 349 0.69 -2.21 -19.23
C LEU A 349 -0.21 -3.06 -18.31
N ALA A 350 0.30 -3.44 -17.13
CA ALA A 350 -0.43 -4.29 -16.20
C ALA A 350 -1.62 -3.55 -15.58
N PHE A 351 -1.42 -2.35 -15.05
CA PHE A 351 -2.46 -1.55 -14.44
C PHE A 351 -3.49 -1.09 -15.48
N GLY A 352 -3.05 -0.49 -16.57
CA GLY A 352 -3.93 -0.03 -17.66
C GLY A 352 -4.69 -1.17 -18.32
N GLY A 353 -4.02 -2.29 -18.60
CA GLY A 353 -4.64 -3.49 -19.17
C GLY A 353 -5.72 -4.08 -18.26
N ALA A 354 -5.44 -4.23 -16.95
CA ALA A 354 -6.43 -4.70 -15.99
C ALA A 354 -7.61 -3.72 -15.84
N LEU A 355 -7.33 -2.41 -15.80
CA LEU A 355 -8.34 -1.36 -15.74
C LEU A 355 -9.27 -1.41 -16.95
N LEU A 356 -8.72 -1.46 -18.18
CA LEU A 356 -9.50 -1.51 -19.42
C LEU A 356 -10.42 -2.75 -19.47
N ILE A 357 -9.92 -3.92 -19.06
CA ILE A 357 -10.72 -5.15 -18.99
C ILE A 357 -11.87 -4.98 -17.97
N GLY A 358 -11.61 -4.37 -16.84
CA GLY A 358 -12.62 -4.11 -15.81
C GLY A 358 -13.70 -3.12 -16.26
N VAL A 359 -13.28 -2.09 -16.99
CA VAL A 359 -14.16 -1.02 -17.51
C VAL A 359 -15.00 -1.50 -18.68
N ALA A 360 -14.52 -2.41 -19.52
CA ALA A 360 -15.27 -2.94 -20.66
C ALA A 360 -16.61 -3.61 -20.27
N ALA A 361 -16.73 -4.10 -19.02
CA ALA A 361 -17.95 -4.68 -18.46
C ALA A 361 -18.61 -3.77 -17.40
N ALA A 362 -18.37 -2.44 -17.46
CA ALA A 362 -18.82 -1.53 -16.41
C ALA A 362 -20.29 -1.14 -16.55
N THR A 363 -21.05 -1.26 -15.46
CA THR A 363 -22.39 -0.70 -15.29
C THR A 363 -22.33 0.80 -15.01
N ARG A 364 -23.48 1.48 -15.06
CA ARG A 364 -23.57 2.92 -14.75
C ARG A 364 -23.03 3.22 -13.32
N GLU A 365 -23.38 2.41 -12.33
CA GLU A 365 -22.93 2.61 -10.95
C GLU A 365 -21.43 2.40 -10.82
N LYS A 366 -20.87 1.43 -11.54
CA LYS A 366 -19.41 1.22 -11.59
C LYS A 366 -18.71 2.43 -12.23
N TRP A 367 -19.25 2.99 -13.33
CA TRP A 367 -18.75 4.22 -13.92
C TRP A 367 -18.78 5.39 -12.94
N LEU A 368 -19.85 5.56 -12.17
CA LEU A 368 -19.93 6.60 -11.14
C LEU A 368 -18.90 6.41 -10.04
N ALA A 369 -18.69 5.16 -9.62
CA ALA A 369 -17.67 4.84 -8.60
C ALA A 369 -16.24 5.12 -9.13
N LEU A 370 -15.95 4.72 -10.36
CA LEU A 370 -14.68 5.01 -11.01
C LEU A 370 -14.47 6.52 -11.19
N ALA A 371 -15.49 7.25 -11.63
CA ALA A 371 -15.44 8.70 -11.78
C ALA A 371 -15.18 9.40 -10.44
N ALA A 372 -15.80 8.94 -9.35
CA ALA A 372 -15.57 9.50 -8.01
C ALA A 372 -14.12 9.31 -7.55
N VAL A 373 -13.56 8.10 -7.68
CA VAL A 373 -12.17 7.82 -7.30
C VAL A 373 -11.18 8.55 -8.20
N SER A 374 -11.40 8.52 -9.53
CA SER A 374 -10.54 9.22 -10.51
C SER A 374 -10.61 10.73 -10.34
N GLY A 375 -11.80 11.27 -10.03
CA GLY A 375 -11.96 12.70 -9.74
C GLY A 375 -11.10 13.16 -8.56
N ILE A 376 -11.05 12.39 -7.49
CA ILE A 376 -10.15 12.68 -6.35
C ILE A 376 -8.68 12.48 -6.73
N LEU A 377 -8.34 11.48 -7.55
CA LEU A 377 -6.97 11.26 -8.02
C LEU A 377 -6.46 12.47 -8.83
N VAL A 378 -7.34 13.15 -9.57
CA VAL A 378 -7.02 14.39 -10.29
C VAL A 378 -7.07 15.61 -9.35
N ALA A 379 -8.07 15.71 -8.49
CA ALA A 379 -8.25 16.88 -7.61
C ALA A 379 -7.21 16.96 -6.49
N LEU A 380 -6.74 15.82 -5.97
CA LEU A 380 -5.80 15.79 -4.84
C LEU A 380 -4.48 16.52 -5.14
N PRO A 381 -3.78 16.32 -6.27
CA PRO A 381 -2.60 17.10 -6.62
C PRO A 381 -2.89 18.61 -6.67
N VAL A 382 -4.01 19.00 -7.25
CA VAL A 382 -4.42 20.40 -7.33
C VAL A 382 -4.64 21.00 -5.94
N LEU A 383 -5.35 20.28 -5.06
CA LEU A 383 -5.59 20.69 -3.68
C LEU A 383 -4.30 20.84 -2.88
N VAL A 384 -3.37 19.90 -3.02
CA VAL A 384 -2.07 19.92 -2.32
C VAL A 384 -1.22 21.09 -2.79
N VAL A 385 -1.12 21.32 -4.11
CA VAL A 385 -0.37 22.46 -4.67
C VAL A 385 -1.02 23.79 -4.29
N SER A 386 -2.35 23.87 -4.31
CA SER A 386 -3.05 25.09 -3.87
C SER A 386 -2.82 25.42 -2.40
N ALA A 387 -2.38 24.43 -1.62
CA ALA A 387 -1.97 24.59 -0.23
C ALA A 387 -0.49 24.95 -0.05
N GLY A 388 0.25 25.16 -1.16
CA GLY A 388 1.68 25.46 -1.12
C GLY A 388 2.60 24.25 -0.87
N GLU A 389 2.04 23.03 -0.96
CA GLU A 389 2.78 21.80 -0.71
C GLU A 389 3.15 21.08 -2.02
N ASN A 390 4.26 20.32 -1.98
CA ASN A 390 4.67 19.51 -3.13
C ASN A 390 3.95 18.17 -3.17
N VAL A 391 3.40 17.84 -4.32
CA VAL A 391 2.75 16.54 -4.55
C VAL A 391 3.79 15.47 -4.80
N GLN A 392 3.76 14.43 -3.98
CA GLN A 392 4.58 13.24 -4.18
C GLN A 392 3.74 12.08 -4.73
N PRO A 393 4.28 11.22 -5.63
CA PRO A 393 3.56 10.07 -6.17
C PRO A 393 2.94 9.15 -5.10
N ARG A 394 3.56 9.03 -3.93
CA ARG A 394 3.05 8.22 -2.81
C ARG A 394 1.70 8.69 -2.26
N TYR A 395 1.29 9.95 -2.48
CA TYR A 395 -0.02 10.45 -2.04
C TYR A 395 -1.17 9.88 -2.87
N LEU A 396 -0.89 9.39 -4.09
CA LEU A 396 -1.87 8.74 -4.94
C LEU A 396 -2.04 7.25 -4.63
N LEU A 397 -1.07 6.63 -3.97
CA LEU A 397 -1.08 5.18 -3.70
C LEU A 397 -2.35 4.67 -3.00
N PRO A 398 -2.94 5.36 -2.00
CA PRO A 398 -4.15 4.86 -1.35
C PRO A 398 -5.35 4.70 -2.29
N LEU A 399 -5.38 5.50 -3.38
CA LEU A 399 -6.46 5.46 -4.37
C LEU A 399 -6.30 4.34 -5.40
N LEU A 400 -5.08 3.87 -5.68
CA LEU A 400 -4.84 2.87 -6.72
C LEU A 400 -5.53 1.52 -6.44
N PRO A 401 -5.43 0.91 -5.23
CA PRO A 401 -6.16 -0.32 -4.91
C PRO A 401 -7.68 -0.13 -4.95
N VAL A 402 -8.19 1.03 -4.50
CA VAL A 402 -9.62 1.34 -4.55
C VAL A 402 -10.11 1.49 -5.98
N LEU A 403 -9.36 2.19 -6.83
CA LEU A 403 -9.67 2.37 -8.26
C LEU A 403 -9.67 1.02 -8.99
N MET A 404 -8.60 0.27 -8.87
CA MET A 404 -8.45 -1.02 -9.52
C MET A 404 -9.46 -2.05 -9.00
N GLY A 405 -9.65 -2.10 -7.69
CA GLY A 405 -10.67 -2.96 -7.09
C GLY A 405 -12.07 -2.62 -7.61
N THR A 406 -12.42 -1.33 -7.65
CA THR A 406 -13.70 -0.85 -8.20
C THR A 406 -13.87 -1.26 -9.67
N ALA A 407 -12.82 -1.20 -10.47
CA ALA A 407 -12.86 -1.62 -11.87
C ALA A 407 -13.09 -3.13 -12.02
N LEU A 408 -12.47 -3.96 -11.17
CA LEU A 408 -12.47 -5.40 -11.33
C LEU A 408 -13.59 -6.13 -10.60
N VAL A 409 -14.18 -5.55 -9.54
CA VAL A 409 -15.30 -6.21 -8.84
C VAL A 409 -16.60 -6.12 -9.63
N SER A 410 -17.46 -7.14 -9.48
CA SER A 410 -18.81 -7.19 -10.07
C SER A 410 -19.82 -7.51 -8.96
N ARG A 411 -21.00 -6.90 -9.03
CA ARG A 411 -22.11 -7.25 -8.13
C ARG A 411 -22.58 -8.68 -8.39
N PRO A 412 -23.28 -9.32 -7.45
CA PRO A 412 -23.83 -10.67 -7.65
C PRO A 412 -24.74 -10.80 -8.86
N VAL A 413 -25.38 -9.69 -9.27
CA VAL A 413 -26.33 -9.63 -10.40
C VAL A 413 -25.66 -9.33 -11.74
N ASP A 414 -24.40 -8.89 -11.72
CA ASP A 414 -23.66 -8.51 -12.92
C ASP A 414 -22.76 -9.67 -13.39
N PRO A 415 -22.44 -9.77 -14.68
CA PRO A 415 -21.48 -10.75 -15.16
C PRO A 415 -20.11 -10.49 -14.51
N PRO A 416 -19.41 -11.55 -14.07
CA PRO A 416 -18.08 -11.41 -13.48
C PRO A 416 -17.07 -10.97 -14.54
N VAL A 417 -16.12 -10.12 -14.12
CA VAL A 417 -14.97 -9.78 -14.97
C VAL A 417 -14.11 -11.03 -15.14
N ARG A 418 -13.85 -11.41 -16.38
CA ARG A 418 -13.12 -12.63 -16.74
C ARG A 418 -11.86 -12.29 -17.51
N PHE A 419 -10.78 -12.98 -17.20
CA PHE A 419 -9.49 -12.83 -17.89
C PHE A 419 -9.22 -14.05 -18.76
N GLY A 420 -8.75 -13.84 -20.00
CA GLY A 420 -8.18 -14.90 -20.81
C GLY A 420 -6.88 -15.42 -20.18
N ARG A 421 -6.51 -16.70 -20.44
CA ARG A 421 -5.23 -17.25 -19.94
C ARG A 421 -4.02 -16.41 -20.36
N GLY A 422 -3.99 -15.98 -21.63
CA GLY A 422 -2.93 -15.12 -22.16
C GLY A 422 -2.93 -13.72 -21.52
N GLN A 423 -4.11 -13.12 -21.31
CA GLN A 423 -4.22 -11.82 -20.62
C GLN A 423 -3.71 -11.91 -19.17
N ALA A 424 -4.16 -12.91 -18.41
CA ALA A 424 -3.70 -13.13 -17.04
C ALA A 424 -2.19 -13.35 -16.98
N LEU A 425 -1.63 -14.16 -17.90
CA LEU A 425 -0.19 -14.41 -17.97
C LEU A 425 0.57 -13.12 -18.28
N LEU A 426 0.13 -12.35 -19.28
CA LEU A 426 0.78 -11.10 -19.66
C LEU A 426 0.80 -10.09 -18.51
N LEU A 427 -0.37 -9.86 -17.86
CA LEU A 427 -0.48 -8.92 -16.75
C LEU A 427 0.39 -9.32 -15.56
N VAL A 428 0.34 -10.59 -15.15
CA VAL A 428 1.12 -11.10 -14.03
C VAL A 428 2.62 -11.04 -14.34
N SER A 429 3.04 -11.48 -15.55
CA SER A 429 4.45 -11.45 -15.93
C SER A 429 5.00 -10.03 -16.00
N ALA A 430 4.23 -9.07 -16.50
CA ALA A 430 4.62 -7.67 -16.53
C ALA A 430 4.90 -7.14 -15.12
N VAL A 431 4.02 -7.41 -14.16
CA VAL A 431 4.22 -6.99 -12.77
C VAL A 431 5.43 -7.68 -12.13
N VAL A 432 5.60 -8.98 -12.35
CA VAL A 432 6.74 -9.76 -11.81
C VAL A 432 8.06 -9.18 -12.30
N VAL A 433 8.19 -8.92 -13.60
CA VAL A 433 9.42 -8.36 -14.18
C VAL A 433 9.65 -6.93 -13.68
N ALA A 434 8.62 -6.11 -13.61
CA ALA A 434 8.72 -4.73 -13.10
C ALA A 434 9.25 -4.70 -11.65
N HIS A 435 8.70 -5.54 -10.77
CA HIS A 435 9.15 -5.62 -9.38
C HIS A 435 10.56 -6.18 -9.23
N GLY A 436 10.93 -7.19 -10.04
CA GLY A 436 12.30 -7.71 -10.07
C GLY A 436 13.33 -6.65 -10.48
N ALA A 437 13.01 -5.87 -11.51
CA ALA A 437 13.85 -4.75 -11.97
C ALA A 437 13.94 -3.62 -10.93
N ALA A 438 12.82 -3.26 -10.30
CA ALA A 438 12.79 -2.23 -9.28
C ALA A 438 13.60 -2.64 -8.03
N LEU A 439 13.47 -3.89 -7.57
CA LEU A 439 14.24 -4.41 -6.43
C LEU A 439 15.74 -4.41 -6.76
N HIS A 440 16.15 -4.86 -7.96
CA HIS A 440 17.53 -4.81 -8.42
C HIS A 440 18.08 -3.38 -8.36
N ARG A 441 17.35 -2.42 -8.95
CA ARG A 441 17.78 -1.01 -8.99
C ARG A 441 17.89 -0.41 -7.59
N THR A 442 16.95 -0.74 -6.69
CA THR A 442 16.98 -0.25 -5.30
C THR A 442 18.20 -0.80 -4.54
N ILE A 443 18.50 -2.08 -4.66
CA ILE A 443 19.70 -2.68 -4.03
C ILE A 443 20.96 -2.04 -4.60
N ARG A 444 21.08 -1.94 -5.93
CA ARG A 444 22.23 -1.33 -6.61
C ARG A 444 22.52 0.06 -6.07
N ARG A 445 21.48 0.87 -5.93
CA ARG A 445 21.54 2.26 -5.42
C ARG A 445 22.34 2.39 -4.13
N TYR A 446 22.16 1.44 -3.21
CA TYR A 446 22.79 1.52 -1.89
C TYR A 446 24.11 0.74 -1.81
N VAL A 447 24.27 -0.28 -2.63
CA VAL A 447 25.49 -1.11 -2.64
C VAL A 447 26.68 -0.37 -3.24
N THR A 448 26.48 0.33 -4.37
CA THR A 448 27.58 0.99 -5.15
C THR A 448 27.25 2.38 -5.65
N GLY A 449 25.99 2.80 -5.59
CA GLY A 449 25.48 3.94 -6.36
C GLY A 449 24.87 3.51 -7.70
N VAL A 450 24.14 4.44 -8.34
CA VAL A 450 23.43 4.17 -9.61
C VAL A 450 24.29 4.31 -10.85
N ASP A 451 25.45 4.94 -10.75
CA ASP A 451 26.46 5.13 -11.77
C ASP A 451 27.21 3.81 -12.08
N GLN A 452 27.30 2.91 -11.11
CA GLN A 452 27.87 1.59 -11.31
C GLN A 452 26.86 0.68 -12.02
N GLY A 453 27.12 0.39 -13.28
CA GLY A 453 26.26 -0.45 -14.12
C GLY A 453 26.46 -1.96 -13.91
N GLY A 454 25.67 -2.76 -14.63
CA GLY A 454 25.80 -4.20 -14.72
C GLY A 454 24.77 -5.01 -13.93
N PRO A 455 24.59 -6.30 -14.26
CA PRO A 455 23.59 -7.16 -13.64
C PRO A 455 24.04 -7.74 -12.29
N ASP A 456 25.34 -7.84 -12.03
CA ASP A 456 25.91 -8.44 -10.82
C ASP A 456 25.93 -7.42 -9.67
N LEU A 457 25.06 -7.61 -8.70
CA LEU A 457 25.00 -6.82 -7.47
C LEU A 457 26.10 -7.16 -6.46
N GLY A 458 26.83 -8.26 -6.70
CA GLY A 458 27.97 -8.68 -5.88
C GLY A 458 29.29 -8.07 -6.30
N ALA A 459 29.34 -7.40 -7.47
CA ALA A 459 30.53 -6.72 -7.95
C ALA A 459 30.75 -5.38 -7.24
N SER A 460 31.98 -5.15 -6.76
CA SER A 460 32.39 -3.87 -6.14
C SER A 460 31.49 -3.40 -4.99
N VAL A 461 31.08 -4.34 -4.11
CA VAL A 461 30.21 -4.02 -2.96
C VAL A 461 30.92 -3.05 -2.02
N GLU A 462 30.42 -1.83 -1.89
CA GLU A 462 30.91 -0.81 -0.98
C GLU A 462 30.11 -0.86 0.35
N TRP A 463 28.81 -1.09 0.28
CA TRP A 463 27.94 -1.20 1.45
C TRP A 463 27.03 -2.40 1.35
N TRP A 464 26.86 -3.11 2.44
CA TRP A 464 25.80 -4.09 2.65
C TRP A 464 25.63 -4.37 4.15
N TRP A 465 24.54 -5.00 4.52
CA TRP A 465 24.32 -5.48 5.88
C TRP A 465 25.43 -6.43 6.32
N GLY A 466 26.00 -6.23 7.51
CA GLY A 466 27.13 -7.03 7.99
C GLY A 466 26.85 -8.53 8.20
N ARG A 467 25.57 -8.95 8.09
CA ARG A 467 25.09 -10.33 8.26
C ARG A 467 23.92 -10.59 7.33
N GLY A 468 23.73 -11.86 6.94
CA GLY A 468 22.60 -12.30 6.10
C GLY A 468 23.01 -12.61 4.66
N PRO A 469 22.03 -12.77 3.76
CA PRO A 469 22.30 -13.05 2.35
C PRO A 469 22.94 -11.81 1.69
N GLY A 470 23.89 -12.04 0.77
CA GLY A 470 24.50 -10.95 -0.01
C GLY A 470 23.49 -10.27 -0.95
N PRO A 471 23.88 -9.12 -1.57
CA PRO A 471 22.99 -8.31 -2.41
C PRO A 471 22.33 -9.12 -3.55
N MET A 472 23.13 -9.91 -4.28
CA MET A 472 22.65 -10.73 -5.39
C MET A 472 21.67 -11.82 -4.94
N ALA A 473 21.97 -12.49 -3.82
CA ALA A 473 21.08 -13.51 -3.25
C ALA A 473 19.76 -12.89 -2.75
N THR A 474 19.81 -11.71 -2.14
CA THR A 474 18.62 -10.98 -1.69
C THR A 474 17.72 -10.61 -2.86
N TRP A 475 18.30 -10.10 -3.95
CA TRP A 475 17.55 -9.81 -5.17
C TRP A 475 16.90 -11.07 -5.76
N ALA A 476 17.69 -12.14 -5.94
CA ALA A 476 17.21 -13.38 -6.55
C ALA A 476 16.07 -14.01 -5.74
N LEU A 477 16.22 -14.08 -4.41
CA LEU A 477 15.18 -14.59 -3.51
C LEU A 477 13.93 -13.72 -3.54
N GLY A 478 14.06 -12.39 -3.54
CA GLY A 478 12.94 -11.47 -3.62
C GLY A 478 12.20 -11.55 -4.95
N ALA A 479 12.92 -11.60 -6.07
CA ALA A 479 12.34 -11.74 -7.41
C ALA A 479 11.62 -13.09 -7.58
N LEU A 480 12.22 -14.19 -7.12
CA LEU A 480 11.60 -15.52 -7.12
C LEU A 480 10.35 -15.56 -6.23
N ALA A 481 10.43 -15.01 -5.04
CA ALA A 481 9.29 -14.94 -4.12
C ALA A 481 8.12 -14.16 -4.75
N PHE A 482 8.39 -13.03 -5.41
CA PHE A 482 7.36 -12.27 -6.12
C PHE A 482 6.78 -13.05 -7.30
N ALA A 483 7.61 -13.81 -8.06
CA ALA A 483 7.16 -14.68 -9.14
C ALA A 483 6.22 -15.78 -8.61
N VAL A 484 6.51 -16.36 -7.44
CA VAL A 484 5.62 -17.33 -6.77
C VAL A 484 4.29 -16.70 -6.40
N VAL A 485 4.28 -15.50 -5.82
CA VAL A 485 3.04 -14.75 -5.53
C VAL A 485 2.24 -14.50 -6.81
N GLY A 486 2.91 -14.06 -7.88
CA GLY A 486 2.31 -13.89 -9.21
C GLY A 486 1.69 -15.19 -9.74
N ALA A 487 2.40 -16.32 -9.64
CA ALA A 487 1.89 -17.61 -10.05
C ALA A 487 0.65 -18.06 -9.25
N CYS A 488 0.58 -17.74 -7.95
CA CYS A 488 -0.63 -17.98 -7.15
C CYS A 488 -1.81 -17.15 -7.65
N VAL A 489 -1.60 -15.85 -7.94
CA VAL A 489 -2.64 -14.98 -8.50
C VAL A 489 -3.08 -15.47 -9.88
N TYR A 490 -2.14 -15.83 -10.75
CA TYR A 490 -2.44 -16.42 -12.07
C TYR A 490 -3.34 -17.67 -11.94
N ARG A 491 -3.00 -18.59 -11.04
CA ARG A 491 -3.82 -19.79 -10.80
C ARG A 491 -5.23 -19.45 -10.33
N LEU A 492 -5.38 -18.47 -9.43
CA LEU A 492 -6.71 -18.02 -8.99
C LEU A 492 -7.54 -17.47 -10.15
N LEU A 493 -6.92 -16.72 -11.09
CA LEU A 493 -7.61 -16.14 -12.24
C LEU A 493 -8.05 -17.21 -13.26
N VAL A 494 -7.30 -18.30 -13.40
CA VAL A 494 -7.56 -19.34 -14.39
C VAL A 494 -8.48 -20.44 -13.84
N ALA A 495 -8.38 -20.79 -12.55
CA ALA A 495 -9.18 -21.86 -11.91
C ALA A 495 -10.70 -21.56 -11.93
N GLY A 496 -11.10 -20.28 -11.90
CA GLY A 496 -12.53 -19.88 -12.02
C GLY A 496 -13.19 -20.21 -13.36
N LYS A 497 -12.47 -20.85 -14.31
CA LYS A 497 -13.00 -21.28 -15.62
C LYS A 497 -13.38 -22.75 -15.69
N GLU A 498 -12.96 -23.56 -14.72
CA GLU A 498 -13.07 -25.03 -14.80
C GLU A 498 -14.32 -25.61 -14.12
N GLU A 499 -15.19 -24.79 -13.51
CA GLU A 499 -16.51 -25.27 -13.11
C GLU A 499 -17.43 -25.31 -14.35
N PRO A 500 -17.70 -26.51 -14.92
CA PRO A 500 -18.73 -26.64 -15.92
C PRO A 500 -20.07 -26.32 -15.27
N VAL A 501 -20.89 -25.51 -15.95
CA VAL A 501 -22.31 -25.37 -15.63
C VAL A 501 -22.94 -26.76 -15.83
N SER A 502 -22.88 -27.59 -14.78
CA SER A 502 -23.61 -28.85 -14.74
C SER A 502 -25.08 -28.52 -14.50
N GLY A 503 -25.89 -28.62 -15.54
CA GLY A 503 -27.34 -28.64 -15.43
C GLY A 503 -28.14 -27.67 -16.27
N SER A 504 -27.99 -27.73 -17.58
CA SER A 504 -29.14 -27.49 -18.46
C SER A 504 -29.41 -28.77 -19.23
N THR A 505 -30.09 -29.70 -18.58
CA THR A 505 -30.86 -30.74 -19.30
C THR A 505 -31.92 -30.01 -20.13
N SER A 506 -31.62 -29.86 -21.41
CA SER A 506 -32.59 -29.50 -22.44
C SER A 506 -33.62 -30.67 -22.47
N THR A 507 -34.74 -30.50 -21.79
CA THR A 507 -35.95 -31.27 -22.12
C THR A 507 -36.52 -30.70 -23.41
N ALA A 508 -36.12 -31.30 -24.52
CA ALA A 508 -36.83 -31.16 -25.77
C ALA A 508 -38.25 -31.75 -25.59
N PHE A 509 -39.25 -30.87 -25.59
CA PHE A 509 -40.64 -31.28 -25.83
C PHE A 509 -40.84 -31.42 -27.33
N ARG A 510 -41.23 -32.66 -27.71
CA ARG A 510 -41.92 -32.95 -28.95
C ARG A 510 -43.37 -32.51 -28.83
#